data_c0224f024272d8d40a68a9f6697ad3dc
#
_entry.id   c0224f024272d8d40a68a9f6697ad3dc
#
_cell.length_a   1.000
_cell.length_b   1.000
_cell.length_c   1.000
_cell.angle_alpha   90.00
_cell.angle_beta   90.00
_cell.angle_gamma   90.00
#
_symmetry.space_group_name_H-M   'P 1'
#
loop_
_entity.id
_entity.type
_entity.pdbx_description
1 polymer ?
#
loop_
_entity_poly.entity_id
_entity_poly.type
_entity_poly.pdbx_seq_one_letter_code
_entity_poly.pdbx_strand_id
1 'polypeptide(L)'
;ILLSPRGDRPRKQGIENKIRAALETLPGVRSKVGLGGSGEKYVLVLTGDDPQALTTAALAVEKDLRTIPGLGSISSTASLVRSEIAVRPDFARAADLGVTSSAIAETLRIATVGDYDVSLPKLNLAARQVPIVVKLQDDARKDLSLLERLPVPGAKGPVMLGQVATLEFSGGPAVVDRYDRARNVNFEIELSGQPLGDVTKAVEALPSIQNLPPGVRQITIGDAEMMGELFASFGLAMLTGVLCIYIVLVLLFKDFLHPVTILAALPLSLGGAFVGLLIAQKSFSMPSLIGLIMLMGIATKNSILLVEYAILARREHGMTRFEALIDACHKRARPIIMTTLAMGAGMLPIAIGLGAADASFRSPMAVAVIGGLITSTLLSLLVIPAVFTGVDDLG
;
A
#
# COMPACT_ATOMS: atom_id res chain seq x y z
N ILE A 1 -19.42 -8.61 -13.31
CA ILE A 1 -18.87 -8.84 -14.66
C ILE A 1 -18.46 -10.29 -14.76
N LEU A 2 -19.05 -11.03 -15.72
CA LEU A 2 -18.67 -12.40 -16.04
C LEU A 2 -17.46 -12.36 -16.99
N LEU A 3 -16.38 -13.02 -16.62
CA LEU A 3 -15.17 -13.12 -17.42
C LEU A 3 -15.13 -14.46 -18.16
N SER A 4 -14.51 -14.48 -19.34
CA SER A 4 -14.25 -15.71 -20.10
C SER A 4 -13.42 -16.74 -19.31
N PRO A 5 -13.40 -18.03 -19.69
CA PRO A 5 -12.55 -19.04 -19.09
C PRO A 5 -11.08 -18.64 -19.06
N ARG A 6 -10.31 -19.19 -18.12
CA ARG A 6 -8.94 -18.76 -17.79
C ARG A 6 -7.96 -18.82 -18.98
N GLY A 7 -8.14 -19.77 -19.91
CA GLY A 7 -7.28 -19.93 -21.09
C GLY A 7 -7.40 -18.82 -22.14
N ASP A 8 -8.60 -18.24 -22.25
CA ASP A 8 -8.94 -17.26 -23.31
C ASP A 8 -8.92 -15.81 -22.79
N ARG A 9 -8.45 -15.62 -21.57
CA ARG A 9 -8.50 -14.33 -20.87
C ARG A 9 -7.26 -13.50 -21.14
N PRO A 10 -7.37 -12.21 -21.51
CA PRO A 10 -6.23 -11.30 -21.50
C PRO A 10 -5.68 -11.11 -20.09
N ARG A 11 -4.46 -10.59 -19.97
CA ARG A 11 -3.84 -10.30 -18.66
C ARG A 11 -4.72 -9.37 -17.83
N LYS A 12 -4.71 -9.55 -16.49
CA LYS A 12 -5.50 -8.78 -15.51
C LYS A 12 -5.47 -7.28 -15.80
N GLN A 13 -4.30 -6.67 -15.95
CA GLN A 13 -4.14 -5.25 -16.27
C GLN A 13 -4.86 -4.82 -17.55
N GLY A 14 -4.86 -5.65 -18.59
CA GLY A 14 -5.57 -5.34 -19.84
C GLY A 14 -7.08 -5.30 -19.68
N ILE A 15 -7.63 -6.14 -18.80
CA ILE A 15 -9.07 -6.13 -18.47
C ILE A 15 -9.40 -4.88 -17.64
N GLU A 16 -8.61 -4.61 -16.61
CA GLU A 16 -8.79 -3.46 -15.72
C GLU A 16 -8.75 -2.14 -16.49
N ASN A 17 -7.78 -1.98 -17.40
CA ASN A 17 -7.67 -0.79 -18.24
C ASN A 17 -8.88 -0.61 -19.16
N LYS A 18 -9.41 -1.68 -19.76
CA LYS A 18 -10.63 -1.61 -20.57
C LYS A 18 -11.86 -1.21 -19.74
N ILE A 19 -11.99 -1.75 -18.53
CA ILE A 19 -13.09 -1.42 -17.62
C ILE A 19 -12.96 0.04 -17.18
N ARG A 20 -11.75 0.50 -16.83
CA ARG A 20 -11.48 1.87 -16.42
C ARG A 20 -11.87 2.86 -17.52
N ALA A 21 -11.38 2.64 -18.75
CA ALA A 21 -11.73 3.47 -19.88
C ALA A 21 -13.25 3.54 -20.16
N ALA A 22 -13.97 2.42 -19.97
CA ALA A 22 -15.41 2.39 -20.11
C ALA A 22 -16.14 3.15 -18.97
N LEU A 23 -15.62 3.12 -17.76
CA LEU A 23 -16.22 3.79 -16.60
C LEU A 23 -15.91 5.30 -16.57
N GLU A 24 -14.79 5.75 -17.12
CA GLU A 24 -14.44 7.17 -17.26
C GLU A 24 -15.43 7.94 -18.14
N THR A 25 -16.17 7.25 -19.01
CA THR A 25 -17.21 7.90 -19.85
C THR A 25 -18.49 8.24 -19.09
N LEU A 26 -18.66 7.75 -17.85
CA LEU A 26 -19.86 7.99 -17.04
C LEU A 26 -19.70 9.28 -16.20
N PRO A 27 -20.42 10.36 -16.51
CA PRO A 27 -20.32 11.60 -15.74
C PRO A 27 -20.89 11.43 -14.33
N GLY A 28 -20.23 12.03 -13.33
CA GLY A 28 -20.70 12.06 -11.93
C GLY A 28 -20.52 10.77 -11.16
N VAL A 29 -19.88 9.74 -11.73
CA VAL A 29 -19.61 8.46 -11.06
C VAL A 29 -18.13 8.39 -10.66
N ARG A 30 -17.86 8.12 -9.39
CA ARG A 30 -16.52 7.74 -8.93
C ARG A 30 -16.40 6.21 -9.01
N SER A 31 -15.56 5.74 -9.92
CA SER A 31 -15.35 4.32 -10.12
C SER A 31 -13.97 3.90 -9.60
N LYS A 32 -13.92 2.72 -9.02
CA LYS A 32 -12.67 2.07 -8.59
C LYS A 32 -12.58 0.73 -9.31
N VAL A 33 -11.47 0.48 -9.97
CA VAL A 33 -11.24 -0.75 -10.73
C VAL A 33 -10.02 -1.46 -10.16
N GLY A 34 -10.23 -2.61 -9.52
CA GLY A 34 -9.17 -3.45 -8.95
C GLY A 34 -9.77 -4.54 -8.07
N LEU A 35 -9.02 -5.61 -7.85
CA LEU A 35 -9.41 -6.73 -6.99
C LEU A 35 -9.00 -6.53 -5.51
N GLY A 36 -8.43 -5.36 -5.16
CA GLY A 36 -7.99 -5.05 -3.81
C GLY A 36 -6.73 -5.78 -3.37
N GLY A 37 -5.85 -6.15 -4.32
CA GLY A 37 -4.54 -6.72 -4.02
C GLY A 37 -3.58 -5.70 -3.41
N SER A 38 -2.59 -6.16 -2.64
CA SER A 38 -1.50 -5.33 -2.13
C SER A 38 -0.75 -4.67 -3.27
N GLY A 39 -0.44 -3.37 -3.15
CA GLY A 39 0.27 -2.60 -4.16
C GLY A 39 -0.59 -2.04 -5.29
N GLU A 40 -1.91 -2.15 -5.22
CA GLU A 40 -2.82 -1.53 -6.20
C GLU A 40 -3.25 -0.11 -5.80
N LYS A 41 -3.12 0.23 -4.53
CA LYS A 41 -3.50 1.53 -3.97
C LYS A 41 -2.46 2.07 -3.00
N TYR A 42 -2.35 3.39 -2.98
CA TYR A 42 -1.67 4.12 -1.91
C TYR A 42 -2.71 4.75 -0.99
N VAL A 43 -2.53 4.60 0.31
CA VAL A 43 -3.40 5.21 1.33
C VAL A 43 -2.62 6.32 2.02
N LEU A 44 -3.08 7.55 1.84
CA LEU A 44 -2.55 8.71 2.53
C LEU A 44 -3.55 9.13 3.60
N VAL A 45 -3.10 9.35 4.81
CA VAL A 45 -3.93 9.76 5.93
C VAL A 45 -3.42 11.07 6.51
N LEU A 46 -4.33 12.02 6.65
CA LEU A 46 -4.10 13.24 7.41
C LEU A 46 -4.86 13.16 8.72
N THR A 47 -4.21 13.50 9.82
CA THR A 47 -4.83 13.57 11.15
C THR A 47 -4.70 14.96 11.72
N GLY A 48 -5.72 15.38 12.48
CA GLY A 48 -5.71 16.68 13.13
C GLY A 48 -6.82 16.81 14.17
N ASP A 49 -6.59 17.62 15.19
CA ASP A 49 -7.56 17.87 16.25
C ASP A 49 -8.59 18.93 15.85
N ASP A 50 -8.19 19.91 15.03
CA ASP A 50 -9.08 20.93 14.49
C ASP A 50 -9.74 20.43 13.19
N PRO A 51 -11.07 20.24 13.17
CA PRO A 51 -11.80 19.79 12.01
C PRO A 51 -11.72 20.72 10.82
N GLN A 52 -11.65 22.05 11.05
CA GLN A 52 -11.63 23.04 9.96
C GLN A 52 -10.28 23.08 9.29
N ALA A 53 -9.19 23.11 10.09
CA ALA A 53 -7.83 23.04 9.57
C ALA A 53 -7.59 21.74 8.80
N LEU A 54 -8.06 20.60 9.34
CA LEU A 54 -7.96 19.30 8.70
C LEU A 54 -8.70 19.24 7.36
N THR A 55 -9.94 19.75 7.30
CA THR A 55 -10.72 19.76 6.06
C THR A 55 -10.10 20.66 5.00
N THR A 56 -9.63 21.84 5.39
CA THR A 56 -8.96 22.78 4.47
C THR A 56 -7.67 22.17 3.90
N ALA A 57 -6.84 21.57 4.76
CA ALA A 57 -5.64 20.86 4.33
C ALA A 57 -5.98 19.68 3.40
N ALA A 58 -7.01 18.91 3.74
CA ALA A 58 -7.44 17.77 2.93
C ALA A 58 -7.89 18.18 1.53
N LEU A 59 -8.64 19.27 1.39
CA LEU A 59 -9.06 19.79 0.08
C LEU A 59 -7.87 20.30 -0.75
N ALA A 60 -6.89 20.94 -0.11
CA ALA A 60 -5.67 21.39 -0.78
C ALA A 60 -4.85 20.18 -1.27
N VAL A 61 -4.68 19.17 -0.43
CA VAL A 61 -3.98 17.93 -0.80
C VAL A 61 -4.71 17.17 -1.91
N GLU A 62 -6.04 17.07 -1.87
CA GLU A 62 -6.81 16.43 -2.93
C GLU A 62 -6.62 17.15 -4.29
N LYS A 63 -6.57 18.47 -4.28
CA LYS A 63 -6.31 19.27 -5.49
C LYS A 63 -4.92 19.00 -6.06
N ASP A 64 -3.89 18.99 -5.20
CA ASP A 64 -2.51 18.76 -5.62
C ASP A 64 -2.29 17.32 -6.08
N LEU A 65 -2.88 16.32 -5.39
CA LEU A 65 -2.83 14.92 -5.82
C LEU A 65 -3.32 14.72 -7.26
N ARG A 66 -4.33 15.47 -7.68
CA ARG A 66 -4.86 15.40 -9.05
C ARG A 66 -3.90 15.95 -10.11
N THR A 67 -2.85 16.65 -9.70
CA THR A 67 -1.80 17.15 -10.62
C THR A 67 -0.74 16.12 -10.95
N ILE A 68 -0.65 15.03 -10.18
CA ILE A 68 0.32 13.96 -10.42
C ILE A 68 -0.14 13.13 -11.63
N PRO A 69 0.66 13.06 -12.70
CA PRO A 69 0.26 12.33 -13.90
C PRO A 69 0.30 10.81 -13.66
N GLY A 70 -0.61 10.08 -14.30
CA GLY A 70 -0.63 8.61 -14.32
C GLY A 70 -1.22 7.95 -13.08
N LEU A 71 -1.74 8.72 -12.12
CA LEU A 71 -2.57 8.16 -11.04
C LEU A 71 -3.96 7.81 -11.57
N GLY A 72 -4.57 6.81 -10.98
CA GLY A 72 -5.96 6.45 -11.25
C GLY A 72 -6.94 7.27 -10.40
N SER A 73 -8.02 6.63 -9.95
CA SER A 73 -9.03 7.28 -9.12
C SER A 73 -8.45 7.73 -7.78
N ILE A 74 -8.74 8.98 -7.42
CA ILE A 74 -8.40 9.56 -6.12
C ILE A 74 -9.71 9.77 -5.37
N SER A 75 -9.89 9.09 -4.26
CA SER A 75 -11.05 9.25 -3.37
C SER A 75 -10.61 9.76 -2.00
N SER A 76 -11.37 10.70 -1.46
CA SER A 76 -11.11 11.29 -0.15
C SER A 76 -12.36 11.17 0.72
N THR A 77 -12.20 10.85 1.99
CA THR A 77 -13.30 10.87 2.95
C THR A 77 -13.78 12.29 3.25
N ALA A 78 -12.94 13.31 3.04
CA ALA A 78 -13.32 14.72 3.15
C ALA A 78 -14.29 15.17 2.06
N SER A 79 -14.20 14.59 0.86
CA SER A 79 -15.08 14.92 -0.27
C SER A 79 -16.38 14.12 -0.30
N LEU A 80 -16.58 13.19 0.65
CA LEU A 80 -17.85 12.50 0.86
C LEU A 80 -18.77 13.39 1.67
N VAL A 81 -19.46 14.27 0.98
CA VAL A 81 -20.43 15.16 1.61
C VAL A 81 -21.82 14.53 1.52
N ARG A 82 -22.48 14.39 2.65
CA ARG A 82 -23.87 13.97 2.72
C ARG A 82 -24.74 15.22 2.66
N SER A 83 -25.63 15.29 1.69
CA SER A 83 -26.63 16.36 1.65
C SER A 83 -27.56 16.26 2.86
N GLU A 84 -27.68 17.33 3.59
CA GLU A 84 -28.53 17.44 4.77
C GLU A 84 -29.27 18.76 4.77
N ILE A 85 -30.37 18.84 5.53
CA ILE A 85 -31.09 20.08 5.77
C ILE A 85 -30.64 20.58 7.15
N ALA A 86 -29.90 21.69 7.17
CA ALA A 86 -29.53 22.37 8.39
C ALA A 86 -30.72 23.23 8.89
N VAL A 87 -31.15 22.98 10.08
CA VAL A 87 -32.20 23.77 10.76
C VAL A 87 -31.54 24.65 11.79
N ARG A 88 -31.61 25.98 11.57
CA ARG A 88 -31.02 26.98 12.47
C ARG A 88 -32.12 27.71 13.21
N PRO A 89 -32.36 27.43 14.53
CA PRO A 89 -33.33 28.14 15.31
C PRO A 89 -32.92 29.61 15.51
N ASP A 90 -33.92 30.52 15.38
CA ASP A 90 -33.81 31.89 15.88
C ASP A 90 -34.22 31.88 17.36
N PHE A 91 -33.23 31.84 18.24
CA PHE A 91 -33.47 31.69 19.66
C PHE A 91 -34.29 32.88 20.28
N ALA A 92 -34.13 34.09 19.75
CA ALA A 92 -34.86 35.25 20.22
C ALA A 92 -36.34 35.11 19.88
N ARG A 93 -36.67 34.87 18.63
CA ARG A 93 -38.06 34.65 18.18
C ARG A 93 -38.70 33.41 18.80
N ALA A 94 -37.94 32.33 18.92
CA ALA A 94 -38.44 31.12 19.55
C ALA A 94 -38.81 31.36 21.03
N ALA A 95 -37.99 32.14 21.76
CA ALA A 95 -38.28 32.50 23.15
C ALA A 95 -39.56 33.37 23.27
N ASP A 96 -39.71 34.38 22.39
CA ASP A 96 -40.90 35.27 22.38
C ASP A 96 -42.20 34.52 22.11
N LEU A 97 -42.15 33.49 21.29
CA LEU A 97 -43.29 32.64 20.94
C LEU A 97 -43.41 31.40 21.85
N GLY A 98 -42.51 31.24 22.79
CA GLY A 98 -42.51 30.13 23.76
C GLY A 98 -42.26 28.77 23.09
N VAL A 99 -41.47 28.75 22.02
CA VAL A 99 -41.08 27.53 21.33
C VAL A 99 -39.72 27.07 21.85
N THR A 100 -39.59 25.81 22.22
CA THR A 100 -38.31 25.21 22.68
C THR A 100 -37.58 24.52 21.54
N SER A 101 -36.27 24.46 21.62
CA SER A 101 -35.46 23.70 20.67
C SER A 101 -35.84 22.21 20.63
N SER A 102 -36.27 21.67 21.78
CA SER A 102 -36.77 20.29 21.86
C SER A 102 -38.05 20.10 21.04
N ALA A 103 -38.99 21.07 21.12
CA ALA A 103 -40.24 21.02 20.35
C ALA A 103 -39.96 21.07 18.82
N ILE A 104 -39.01 21.91 18.38
CA ILE A 104 -38.56 21.95 16.98
C ILE A 104 -38.00 20.59 16.58
N ALA A 105 -37.07 20.05 17.37
CA ALA A 105 -36.40 18.77 17.06
C ALA A 105 -37.39 17.60 17.01
N GLU A 106 -38.34 17.55 17.95
CA GLU A 106 -39.36 16.50 18.02
C GLU A 106 -40.32 16.57 16.82
N THR A 107 -40.81 17.77 16.48
CA THR A 107 -41.68 17.99 15.32
C THR A 107 -40.99 17.53 14.02
N LEU A 108 -39.73 17.91 13.83
CA LEU A 108 -38.96 17.51 12.66
C LEU A 108 -38.69 16.01 12.63
N ARG A 109 -38.35 15.42 13.78
CA ARG A 109 -38.14 13.98 13.90
C ARG A 109 -39.37 13.19 13.47
N ILE A 110 -40.53 13.54 14.01
CA ILE A 110 -41.79 12.87 13.67
C ILE A 110 -42.15 13.09 12.22
N ALA A 111 -41.98 14.31 11.70
CA ALA A 111 -42.30 14.63 10.33
C ALA A 111 -41.40 13.88 9.30
N THR A 112 -40.08 13.76 9.56
CA THR A 112 -39.12 13.22 8.59
C THR A 112 -38.87 11.73 8.79
N VAL A 113 -38.49 11.29 9.98
CA VAL A 113 -38.12 9.90 10.29
C VAL A 113 -39.35 9.08 10.69
N GLY A 114 -40.31 9.72 11.33
CA GLY A 114 -41.42 9.07 11.97
C GLY A 114 -41.12 8.85 13.46
N ASP A 115 -42.20 8.54 14.19
CA ASP A 115 -42.11 8.24 15.59
C ASP A 115 -41.85 6.74 15.80
N TYR A 116 -40.69 6.35 16.31
CA TYR A 116 -40.26 4.97 16.53
C TYR A 116 -40.07 4.64 18.01
N ASP A 117 -40.73 5.34 18.89
CA ASP A 117 -40.56 5.09 20.31
C ASP A 117 -41.15 3.74 20.71
N VAL A 118 -40.53 3.09 21.70
CA VAL A 118 -40.99 1.82 22.29
C VAL A 118 -42.40 1.96 22.92
N SER A 119 -42.78 3.17 23.29
CA SER A 119 -44.09 3.53 23.86
C SER A 119 -45.22 3.76 22.85
N LEU A 120 -44.93 3.66 21.54
CA LEU A 120 -45.95 3.86 20.50
C LEU A 120 -47.10 2.86 20.64
N PRO A 121 -48.34 3.29 20.31
CA PRO A 121 -49.47 2.39 20.20
C PRO A 121 -49.17 1.24 19.23
N LYS A 122 -49.55 0.04 19.65
CA LYS A 122 -49.36 -1.16 18.83
C LYS A 122 -50.70 -1.73 18.46
N LEU A 123 -50.84 -2.11 17.19
CA LEU A 123 -51.96 -2.90 16.73
C LEU A 123 -51.70 -4.36 17.09
N ASN A 124 -52.59 -4.90 17.92
CA ASN A 124 -52.55 -6.31 18.33
C ASN A 124 -53.22 -7.16 17.27
N LEU A 125 -52.46 -7.91 16.48
CA LEU A 125 -52.96 -8.96 15.61
C LEU A 125 -52.84 -10.31 16.29
N ALA A 126 -53.60 -11.29 15.83
CA ALA A 126 -53.63 -12.62 16.45
C ALA A 126 -52.25 -13.31 16.58
N ALA A 127 -51.31 -13.04 15.66
CA ALA A 127 -49.99 -13.62 15.64
C ALA A 127 -48.82 -12.68 16.07
N ARG A 128 -49.05 -11.34 16.12
CA ARG A 128 -47.96 -10.37 16.40
C ARG A 128 -48.53 -8.98 16.76
N GLN A 129 -47.73 -8.20 17.45
CA GLN A 129 -47.93 -6.77 17.63
C GLN A 129 -47.24 -5.98 16.52
N VAL A 130 -47.93 -5.02 15.92
CA VAL A 130 -47.40 -4.13 14.89
C VAL A 130 -47.39 -2.71 15.42
N PRO A 131 -46.21 -2.02 15.47
CA PRO A 131 -46.17 -0.63 15.92
C PRO A 131 -46.83 0.29 14.88
N ILE A 132 -47.57 1.29 15.39
CA ILE A 132 -48.19 2.32 14.54
C ILE A 132 -47.20 3.48 14.44
N VAL A 133 -46.68 3.74 13.24
CA VAL A 133 -45.72 4.81 12.97
C VAL A 133 -46.42 5.97 12.27
N VAL A 134 -46.32 7.18 12.85
CA VAL A 134 -46.83 8.40 12.25
C VAL A 134 -45.66 9.16 11.60
N LYS A 135 -45.77 9.48 10.33
CA LYS A 135 -44.79 10.29 9.58
C LYS A 135 -45.49 11.04 8.45
N LEU A 136 -44.85 12.10 7.91
CA LEU A 136 -45.33 12.75 6.69
C LEU A 136 -45.25 11.80 5.50
N GLN A 137 -46.14 11.99 4.54
CA GLN A 137 -46.11 11.31 3.26
C GLN A 137 -44.77 11.59 2.56
N ASP A 138 -44.27 10.60 1.81
CA ASP A 138 -42.92 10.62 1.23
C ASP A 138 -42.68 11.85 0.30
N ASP A 139 -43.66 12.27 -0.47
CA ASP A 139 -43.55 13.45 -1.31
C ASP A 139 -43.52 14.77 -0.54
N ALA A 140 -44.29 14.85 0.53
CA ALA A 140 -44.28 16.02 1.43
C ALA A 140 -42.94 16.21 2.17
N ARG A 141 -42.20 15.11 2.42
CA ARG A 141 -40.88 15.16 3.07
C ARG A 141 -39.78 15.69 2.15
N LYS A 142 -39.98 15.66 0.83
CA LYS A 142 -39.02 16.16 -0.16
C LYS A 142 -39.19 17.65 -0.44
N ASP A 143 -40.28 18.25 0.01
CA ASP A 143 -40.57 19.66 -0.23
C ASP A 143 -40.19 20.50 1.00
N LEU A 144 -39.12 21.31 0.84
CA LEU A 144 -38.62 22.17 1.90
C LEU A 144 -39.68 23.22 2.34
N SER A 145 -40.49 23.71 1.41
CA SER A 145 -41.53 24.70 1.71
C SER A 145 -42.66 24.15 2.59
N LEU A 146 -42.94 22.86 2.46
CA LEU A 146 -43.88 22.18 3.35
C LEU A 146 -43.28 21.95 4.73
N LEU A 147 -42.00 21.67 4.85
CA LEU A 147 -41.30 21.55 6.13
C LEU A 147 -41.29 22.89 6.89
N GLU A 148 -41.10 24.01 6.20
CA GLU A 148 -41.19 25.35 6.82
C GLU A 148 -42.56 25.67 7.43
N ARG A 149 -43.63 25.09 6.87
CA ARG A 149 -45.03 25.28 7.34
C ARG A 149 -45.45 24.31 8.44
N LEU A 150 -44.54 23.43 8.90
CA LEU A 150 -44.88 22.51 9.99
C LEU A 150 -45.25 23.28 11.26
N PRO A 151 -46.39 22.95 11.91
CA PRO A 151 -46.75 23.55 13.18
C PRO A 151 -45.90 22.97 14.32
N VAL A 152 -45.15 23.84 14.99
CA VAL A 152 -44.35 23.52 16.18
C VAL A 152 -45.12 24.01 17.42
N PRO A 153 -45.23 23.23 18.50
CA PRO A 153 -45.85 23.65 19.73
C PRO A 153 -45.18 24.89 20.37
N GLY A 154 -45.93 25.94 20.60
CA GLY A 154 -45.47 27.12 21.32
C GLY A 154 -46.40 27.43 22.48
N ALA A 155 -45.98 28.31 23.41
CA ALA A 155 -46.72 28.64 24.63
C ALA A 155 -48.10 29.27 24.37
N LYS A 156 -48.26 29.96 23.25
CA LYS A 156 -49.52 30.68 22.86
C LYS A 156 -50.30 29.95 21.77
N GLY A 157 -49.88 28.73 21.39
CA GLY A 157 -50.47 27.96 20.33
C GLY A 157 -49.43 27.49 19.30
N PRO A 158 -49.82 26.71 18.26
CA PRO A 158 -48.88 26.22 17.23
C PRO A 158 -48.32 27.37 16.39
N VAL A 159 -47.00 27.36 16.18
CA VAL A 159 -46.23 28.33 15.40
C VAL A 159 -45.64 27.64 14.21
N MET A 160 -45.63 28.26 13.03
CA MET A 160 -44.97 27.67 11.86
C MET A 160 -43.45 27.63 12.05
N LEU A 161 -42.80 26.50 11.67
CA LEU A 161 -41.39 26.30 11.84
C LEU A 161 -40.53 27.40 11.17
N GLY A 162 -40.89 27.85 9.97
CA GLY A 162 -40.21 28.93 9.28
C GLY A 162 -40.27 30.31 9.95
N GLN A 163 -41.11 30.49 10.99
CA GLN A 163 -41.13 31.72 11.77
C GLN A 163 -40.07 31.72 12.89
N VAL A 164 -39.61 30.54 13.32
CA VAL A 164 -38.69 30.34 14.46
C VAL A 164 -37.38 29.67 14.07
N ALA A 165 -37.26 29.22 12.82
CA ALA A 165 -36.04 28.59 12.30
C ALA A 165 -35.88 28.81 10.79
N THR A 166 -34.64 28.88 10.33
CA THR A 166 -34.30 28.87 8.88
C THR A 166 -33.85 27.45 8.49
N LEU A 167 -34.36 27.01 7.35
CA LEU A 167 -34.00 25.71 6.74
C LEU A 167 -33.14 25.94 5.53
N GLU A 168 -31.95 25.36 5.52
CA GLU A 168 -30.98 25.51 4.42
C GLU A 168 -30.47 24.15 4.00
N PHE A 169 -30.25 23.96 2.69
CA PHE A 169 -29.49 22.81 2.23
C PHE A 169 -28.03 22.98 2.63
N SER A 170 -27.52 22.03 3.36
CA SER A 170 -26.15 22.00 3.84
C SER A 170 -25.47 20.69 3.44
N GLY A 171 -24.17 20.64 3.62
CA GLY A 171 -23.37 19.43 3.44
C GLY A 171 -22.65 19.12 4.73
N GLY A 172 -22.95 17.96 5.29
CA GLY A 172 -22.21 17.42 6.43
C GLY A 172 -21.25 16.29 6.01
N PRO A 173 -20.22 16.00 6.77
CA PRO A 173 -19.35 14.86 6.50
C PRO A 173 -20.16 13.57 6.57
N ALA A 174 -20.09 12.73 5.53
CA ALA A 174 -20.82 11.47 5.51
C ALA A 174 -20.31 10.49 6.58
N VAL A 175 -19.01 10.55 6.88
CA VAL A 175 -18.31 9.74 7.88
C VAL A 175 -17.32 10.63 8.62
N VAL A 176 -17.18 10.41 9.91
CA VAL A 176 -16.12 11.01 10.74
C VAL A 176 -15.22 9.90 11.23
N ASP A 177 -14.10 9.71 10.53
CA ASP A 177 -13.10 8.73 10.90
C ASP A 177 -12.17 9.26 12.00
N ARG A 178 -11.68 8.36 12.85
CA ARG A 178 -10.69 8.67 13.87
C ARG A 178 -9.59 7.63 13.87
N TYR A 179 -8.36 8.11 13.98
CA TYR A 179 -7.18 7.31 14.18
C TYR A 179 -6.46 7.81 15.43
N ASP A 180 -6.18 6.93 16.36
CA ASP A 180 -5.58 7.28 17.66
C ASP A 180 -6.27 8.47 18.35
N ARG A 181 -7.62 8.44 18.39
CA ARG A 181 -8.55 9.45 18.95
C ARG A 181 -8.61 10.78 18.19
N ALA A 182 -7.62 11.14 17.37
CA ALA A 182 -7.67 12.31 16.50
C ALA A 182 -8.56 12.07 15.27
N ARG A 183 -9.19 13.12 14.76
CA ARG A 183 -9.93 13.04 13.49
C ARG A 183 -8.96 12.79 12.36
N ASN A 184 -9.36 12.01 11.37
CA ASN A 184 -8.55 11.76 10.19
C ASN A 184 -9.36 11.87 8.90
N VAL A 185 -8.63 12.17 7.84
CA VAL A 185 -9.11 12.13 6.45
C VAL A 185 -8.24 11.12 5.71
N ASN A 186 -8.89 10.15 5.09
CA ASN A 186 -8.25 9.11 4.31
C ASN A 186 -8.34 9.45 2.82
N PHE A 187 -7.22 9.35 2.12
CA PHE A 187 -7.15 9.38 0.67
C PHE A 187 -6.78 8.00 0.17
N GLU A 188 -7.62 7.43 -0.66
CA GLU A 188 -7.29 6.24 -1.41
C GLU A 188 -6.93 6.64 -2.84
N ILE A 189 -5.70 6.34 -3.24
CA ILE A 189 -5.10 6.71 -4.52
C ILE A 189 -4.81 5.42 -5.28
N GLU A 190 -5.41 5.25 -6.45
CA GLU A 190 -5.17 4.10 -7.32
C GLU A 190 -3.86 4.32 -8.09
N LEU A 191 -2.94 3.34 -8.01
CA LEU A 191 -1.60 3.45 -8.58
C LEU A 191 -1.56 3.29 -10.10
N SER A 192 -2.58 2.71 -10.71
CA SER A 192 -2.68 2.49 -12.18
C SER A 192 -1.44 1.83 -12.80
N GLY A 193 -0.75 0.98 -12.03
CA GLY A 193 0.46 0.28 -12.46
C GLY A 193 1.76 1.02 -12.16
N GLN A 194 1.71 2.20 -11.56
CA GLN A 194 2.90 2.89 -11.07
C GLN A 194 3.47 2.20 -9.81
N PRO A 195 4.79 2.19 -9.61
CA PRO A 195 5.40 1.69 -8.39
C PRO A 195 4.98 2.52 -7.17
N LEU A 196 4.59 1.84 -6.08
CA LEU A 196 4.17 2.51 -4.85
C LEU A 196 5.23 3.50 -4.33
N GLY A 197 6.51 3.15 -4.38
CA GLY A 197 7.59 4.00 -3.89
C GLY A 197 7.76 5.31 -4.67
N ASP A 198 7.51 5.30 -5.98
CA ASP A 198 7.58 6.50 -6.82
C ASP A 198 6.39 7.43 -6.52
N VAL A 199 5.20 6.86 -6.36
CA VAL A 199 4.01 7.62 -5.98
C VAL A 199 4.15 8.19 -4.57
N THR A 200 4.66 7.44 -3.61
CA THR A 200 4.91 7.94 -2.24
C THR A 200 5.84 9.16 -2.27
N LYS A 201 6.96 9.08 -2.99
CA LYS A 201 7.90 10.21 -3.14
C LYS A 201 7.25 11.42 -3.83
N ALA A 202 6.46 11.18 -4.88
CA ALA A 202 5.75 12.25 -5.57
C ALA A 202 4.74 12.95 -4.67
N VAL A 203 4.02 12.19 -3.83
CA VAL A 203 3.06 12.73 -2.85
C VAL A 203 3.78 13.51 -1.75
N GLU A 204 4.87 13.00 -1.20
CA GLU A 204 5.67 13.67 -0.17
C GLU A 204 6.30 14.99 -0.68
N ALA A 205 6.53 15.10 -1.99
CA ALA A 205 7.04 16.31 -2.62
C ALA A 205 5.96 17.39 -2.88
N LEU A 206 4.68 17.08 -2.67
CA LEU A 206 3.60 18.05 -2.90
C LEU A 206 3.69 19.24 -1.94
N PRO A 207 3.49 20.48 -2.43
CA PRO A 207 3.53 21.68 -1.59
C PRO A 207 2.53 21.65 -0.43
N SER A 208 1.34 21.09 -0.65
CA SER A 208 0.30 20.96 0.36
C SER A 208 0.64 19.95 1.47
N ILE A 209 1.51 18.98 1.20
CA ILE A 209 2.01 18.02 2.20
C ILE A 209 3.18 18.62 2.97
N GLN A 210 4.07 19.35 2.29
CA GLN A 210 5.21 19.98 2.94
C GLN A 210 4.83 21.14 3.86
N ASN A 211 3.72 21.83 3.56
CA ASN A 211 3.24 23.00 4.28
C ASN A 211 1.89 22.72 4.98
N LEU A 212 1.81 21.64 5.75
CA LEU A 212 0.60 21.33 6.52
C LEU A 212 0.37 22.37 7.62
N PRO A 213 -0.90 22.76 7.90
CA PRO A 213 -1.24 23.64 9.01
C PRO A 213 -0.79 23.07 10.36
N PRO A 214 -0.50 23.95 11.36
CA PRO A 214 -0.21 23.49 12.71
C PRO A 214 -1.31 22.58 13.26
N GLY A 215 -0.92 21.44 13.85
CA GLY A 215 -1.86 20.44 14.39
C GLY A 215 -2.36 19.42 13.37
N VAL A 216 -2.07 19.59 12.08
CA VAL A 216 -2.36 18.56 11.06
C VAL A 216 -1.07 17.79 10.75
N ARG A 217 -1.13 16.47 10.75
CA ARG A 217 0.00 15.58 10.48
C ARG A 217 -0.35 14.53 9.45
N GLN A 218 0.63 14.19 8.63
CA GLN A 218 0.56 13.03 7.76
C GLN A 218 0.92 11.77 8.55
N ILE A 219 0.15 10.70 8.37
CA ILE A 219 0.46 9.37 8.89
C ILE A 219 0.52 8.42 7.71
N THR A 220 1.59 7.65 7.64
CA THR A 220 1.74 6.57 6.67
C THR A 220 1.11 5.32 7.26
N ILE A 221 0.11 4.77 6.58
CA ILE A 221 -0.56 3.53 6.96
C ILE A 221 -0.72 2.60 5.76
N GLY A 222 -1.01 1.33 6.04
CA GLY A 222 -1.27 0.32 5.02
C GLY A 222 -0.02 -0.13 4.28
N ASP A 223 -0.12 -0.32 2.96
CA ASP A 223 0.95 -0.93 2.16
C ASP A 223 2.27 -0.13 2.20
N ALA A 224 2.22 1.20 2.32
CA ALA A 224 3.43 2.03 2.39
C ALA A 224 4.17 1.88 3.72
N GLU A 225 3.45 1.84 4.84
CA GLU A 225 4.02 1.55 6.17
C GLU A 225 4.62 0.14 6.21
N MET A 226 3.84 -0.85 5.78
CA MET A 226 4.26 -2.24 5.71
C MET A 226 5.52 -2.41 4.85
N MET A 227 5.61 -1.71 3.72
CA MET A 227 6.81 -1.73 2.88
C MET A 227 8.03 -1.15 3.62
N GLY A 228 7.88 -0.04 4.34
CA GLY A 228 8.95 0.54 5.15
C GLY A 228 9.47 -0.41 6.21
N GLU A 229 8.58 -1.01 6.99
CA GLU A 229 8.92 -2.02 8.01
C GLU A 229 9.58 -3.27 7.41
N LEU A 230 9.06 -3.73 6.26
CA LEU A 230 9.63 -4.88 5.56
C LEU A 230 11.05 -4.57 5.09
N PHE A 231 11.32 -3.43 4.47
CA PHE A 231 12.67 -3.06 4.03
C PHE A 231 13.65 -3.00 5.21
N ALA A 232 13.24 -2.43 6.34
CA ALA A 232 14.07 -2.37 7.54
C ALA A 232 14.35 -3.78 8.09
N SER A 233 13.31 -4.63 8.20
CA SER A 233 13.42 -6.00 8.68
C SER A 233 14.28 -6.87 7.77
N PHE A 234 14.12 -6.75 6.45
CA PHE A 234 14.96 -7.47 5.48
C PHE A 234 16.40 -6.97 5.49
N GLY A 235 16.64 -5.66 5.66
CA GLY A 235 17.98 -5.10 5.82
C GLY A 235 18.69 -5.71 7.04
N LEU A 236 17.98 -5.78 8.17
CA LEU A 236 18.50 -6.41 9.39
C LEU A 236 18.74 -7.91 9.19
N ALA A 237 17.82 -8.64 8.53
CA ALA A 237 17.97 -10.05 8.22
C ALA A 237 19.17 -10.32 7.31
N MET A 238 19.39 -9.48 6.28
CA MET A 238 20.58 -9.58 5.42
C MET A 238 21.86 -9.35 6.20
N LEU A 239 21.92 -8.31 7.05
CA LEU A 239 23.09 -8.04 7.89
C LEU A 239 23.39 -9.21 8.83
N THR A 240 22.36 -9.70 9.50
CA THR A 240 22.49 -10.86 10.43
C THR A 240 22.91 -12.12 9.67
N GLY A 241 22.35 -12.35 8.47
CA GLY A 241 22.71 -13.45 7.60
C GLY A 241 24.19 -13.41 7.18
N VAL A 242 24.68 -12.23 6.75
CA VAL A 242 26.11 -12.04 6.42
C VAL A 242 26.98 -12.31 7.64
N LEU A 243 26.61 -11.80 8.82
CA LEU A 243 27.37 -12.02 10.05
C LEU A 243 27.41 -13.52 10.43
N CYS A 244 26.27 -14.22 10.35
CA CYS A 244 26.21 -15.64 10.59
C CYS A 244 27.09 -16.43 9.61
N ILE A 245 27.04 -16.12 8.32
CA ILE A 245 27.90 -16.75 7.32
C ILE A 245 29.38 -16.48 7.65
N TYR A 246 29.73 -15.25 8.00
CA TYR A 246 31.09 -14.89 8.38
C TYR A 246 31.58 -15.71 9.57
N ILE A 247 30.81 -15.80 10.65
CA ILE A 247 31.15 -16.55 11.84
C ILE A 247 31.37 -18.05 11.52
N VAL A 248 30.45 -18.66 10.74
CA VAL A 248 30.56 -20.07 10.32
C VAL A 248 31.82 -20.28 9.49
N LEU A 249 32.14 -19.38 8.57
CA LEU A 249 33.33 -19.47 7.76
C LEU A 249 34.62 -19.30 8.57
N VAL A 250 34.66 -18.39 9.53
CA VAL A 250 35.79 -18.24 10.47
C VAL A 250 36.03 -19.54 11.24
N LEU A 251 34.98 -20.16 11.74
CA LEU A 251 35.08 -21.44 12.47
C LEU A 251 35.57 -22.58 11.55
N LEU A 252 35.11 -22.59 10.26
CA LEU A 252 35.46 -23.63 9.30
C LEU A 252 36.90 -23.51 8.81
N PHE A 253 37.33 -22.32 8.45
CA PHE A 253 38.65 -22.05 7.89
C PHE A 253 39.72 -21.78 8.97
N LYS A 254 39.28 -21.52 10.21
CA LYS A 254 40.16 -21.14 11.36
C LYS A 254 41.01 -19.91 11.05
N ASP A 255 40.48 -19.00 10.25
CA ASP A 255 41.11 -17.77 9.78
C ASP A 255 40.06 -16.65 9.66
N PHE A 256 40.45 -15.43 9.95
CA PHE A 256 39.59 -14.25 9.86
C PHE A 256 39.59 -13.59 8.47
N LEU A 257 40.64 -13.79 7.66
CA LEU A 257 40.84 -13.12 6.38
C LEU A 257 40.16 -13.84 5.20
N HIS A 258 40.28 -15.17 5.13
CA HIS A 258 39.68 -15.96 4.06
C HIS A 258 38.14 -15.79 3.96
N PRO A 259 37.36 -15.70 5.04
CA PRO A 259 35.93 -15.38 5.00
C PRO A 259 35.61 -14.06 4.30
N VAL A 260 36.44 -13.04 4.47
CA VAL A 260 36.24 -11.73 3.82
C VAL A 260 36.35 -11.86 2.30
N THR A 261 37.31 -12.64 1.82
CA THR A 261 37.47 -12.96 0.39
C THR A 261 36.21 -13.62 -0.18
N ILE A 262 35.64 -14.59 0.56
CA ILE A 262 34.43 -15.31 0.16
C ILE A 262 33.22 -14.36 0.12
N LEU A 263 33.08 -13.50 1.11
CA LEU A 263 31.97 -12.54 1.21
C LEU A 263 32.06 -11.42 0.17
N ALA A 264 33.24 -11.15 -0.42
CA ALA A 264 33.38 -10.19 -1.52
C ALA A 264 32.51 -10.52 -2.75
N ALA A 265 32.04 -11.77 -2.88
CA ALA A 265 31.08 -12.17 -3.92
C ALA A 265 29.68 -11.58 -3.70
N LEU A 266 29.30 -11.22 -2.48
CA LEU A 266 27.93 -10.76 -2.16
C LEU A 266 27.59 -9.42 -2.84
N PRO A 267 28.39 -8.35 -2.75
CA PRO A 267 28.13 -7.11 -3.45
C PRO A 267 27.96 -7.30 -4.96
N LEU A 268 28.77 -8.19 -5.54
CA LEU A 268 28.74 -8.50 -6.97
C LEU A 268 27.43 -9.18 -7.38
N SER A 269 26.95 -10.12 -6.55
CA SER A 269 25.69 -10.82 -6.80
C SER A 269 24.48 -9.89 -6.64
N LEU A 270 24.50 -8.99 -5.65
CA LEU A 270 23.46 -7.98 -5.45
C LEU A 270 23.38 -7.01 -6.64
N GLY A 271 24.56 -6.51 -7.11
CA GLY A 271 24.62 -5.67 -8.30
C GLY A 271 24.01 -6.36 -9.53
N GLY A 272 24.30 -7.64 -9.73
CA GLY A 272 23.70 -8.43 -10.80
C GLY A 272 22.19 -8.61 -10.69
N ALA A 273 21.67 -8.77 -9.50
CA ALA A 273 20.24 -8.86 -9.27
C ALA A 273 19.51 -7.56 -9.64
N PHE A 274 20.08 -6.39 -9.27
CA PHE A 274 19.52 -5.09 -9.67
C PHE A 274 19.58 -4.88 -11.19
N VAL A 275 20.69 -5.22 -11.83
CA VAL A 275 20.81 -5.15 -13.29
C VAL A 275 19.79 -6.07 -13.97
N GLY A 276 19.60 -7.29 -13.46
CA GLY A 276 18.59 -8.22 -13.96
C GLY A 276 17.17 -7.67 -13.88
N LEU A 277 16.81 -7.06 -12.75
CA LEU A 277 15.50 -6.40 -12.57
C LEU A 277 15.33 -5.22 -13.53
N LEU A 278 16.37 -4.41 -13.74
CA LEU A 278 16.36 -3.28 -14.64
C LEU A 278 16.14 -3.72 -16.10
N ILE A 279 16.89 -4.72 -16.57
CA ILE A 279 16.76 -5.27 -17.93
C ILE A 279 15.36 -5.86 -18.16
N ALA A 280 14.83 -6.58 -17.16
CA ALA A 280 13.49 -7.16 -17.23
C ALA A 280 12.35 -6.13 -16.97
N GLN A 281 12.68 -4.87 -16.71
CA GLN A 281 11.72 -3.81 -16.35
C GLN A 281 10.77 -4.23 -15.23
N LYS A 282 11.33 -4.85 -14.19
CA LYS A 282 10.58 -5.25 -12.99
C LYS A 282 10.90 -4.33 -11.84
N SER A 283 9.85 -3.94 -11.10
CA SER A 283 10.01 -3.14 -9.90
C SER A 283 10.67 -3.94 -8.78
N PHE A 284 11.43 -3.24 -7.94
CA PHE A 284 11.98 -3.78 -6.72
C PHE A 284 10.85 -3.94 -5.69
N SER A 285 10.44 -5.15 -5.43
CA SER A 285 9.26 -5.51 -4.64
C SER A 285 9.65 -6.51 -3.54
N MET A 286 8.71 -6.77 -2.60
CA MET A 286 8.90 -7.75 -1.53
C MET A 286 9.42 -9.12 -2.03
N PRO A 287 8.89 -9.72 -3.12
CA PRO A 287 9.44 -10.96 -3.65
C PRO A 287 10.89 -10.84 -4.13
N SER A 288 11.31 -9.66 -4.65
CA SER A 288 12.70 -9.41 -5.02
C SER A 288 13.63 -9.46 -3.82
N LEU A 289 13.19 -8.92 -2.65
CA LEU A 289 13.95 -9.00 -1.40
C LEU A 289 14.17 -10.46 -0.95
N ILE A 290 13.13 -11.30 -1.05
CA ILE A 290 13.25 -12.74 -0.77
C ILE A 290 14.28 -13.37 -1.73
N GLY A 291 14.23 -13.01 -3.01
CA GLY A 291 15.21 -13.43 -4.02
C GLY A 291 16.63 -13.04 -3.66
N LEU A 292 16.85 -11.83 -3.15
CA LEU A 292 18.19 -11.37 -2.71
C LEU A 292 18.74 -12.18 -1.54
N ILE A 293 17.92 -12.47 -0.52
CA ILE A 293 18.37 -13.30 0.61
C ILE A 293 18.72 -14.71 0.14
N MET A 294 17.90 -15.30 -0.73
CA MET A 294 18.18 -16.62 -1.30
C MET A 294 19.47 -16.61 -2.14
N LEU A 295 19.66 -15.56 -2.95
CA LEU A 295 20.84 -15.36 -3.77
C LEU A 295 22.11 -15.26 -2.93
N MET A 296 22.06 -14.63 -1.77
CA MET A 296 23.19 -14.49 -0.87
C MET A 296 23.78 -15.85 -0.45
N GLY A 297 22.92 -16.80 -0.09
CA GLY A 297 23.37 -18.17 0.24
C GLY A 297 23.95 -18.92 -0.94
N ILE A 298 23.38 -18.73 -2.14
CA ILE A 298 23.81 -19.41 -3.35
C ILE A 298 25.16 -18.84 -3.88
N ALA A 299 25.31 -17.52 -3.86
CA ALA A 299 26.54 -16.85 -4.31
C ALA A 299 27.73 -17.21 -3.42
N THR A 300 27.53 -17.26 -2.11
CA THR A 300 28.58 -17.64 -1.15
C THR A 300 29.10 -19.06 -1.40
N LYS A 301 28.19 -20.00 -1.75
CA LYS A 301 28.56 -21.38 -2.04
C LYS A 301 29.62 -21.49 -3.17
N ASN A 302 29.44 -20.74 -4.26
CA ASN A 302 30.38 -20.77 -5.39
C ASN A 302 31.77 -20.28 -4.98
N SER A 303 31.82 -19.24 -4.16
CA SER A 303 33.05 -18.66 -3.62
C SER A 303 33.77 -19.58 -2.64
N ILE A 304 33.00 -20.24 -1.75
CA ILE A 304 33.55 -21.24 -0.82
C ILE A 304 34.29 -22.35 -1.58
N LEU A 305 33.63 -22.93 -2.59
CA LEU A 305 34.22 -24.03 -3.37
C LEU A 305 35.52 -23.64 -4.09
N LEU A 306 35.65 -22.37 -4.50
CA LEU A 306 36.85 -21.87 -5.17
C LEU A 306 38.00 -21.66 -4.16
N VAL A 307 37.70 -20.93 -3.07
CA VAL A 307 38.71 -20.61 -2.03
C VAL A 307 39.19 -21.86 -1.31
N GLU A 308 38.28 -22.76 -0.94
CA GLU A 308 38.61 -24.04 -0.29
C GLU A 308 39.60 -24.84 -1.15
N TYR A 309 39.33 -24.96 -2.45
CA TYR A 309 40.20 -25.68 -3.33
C TYR A 309 41.58 -24.99 -3.50
N ALA A 310 41.61 -23.66 -3.57
CA ALA A 310 42.88 -22.92 -3.63
C ALA A 310 43.76 -23.15 -2.40
N ILE A 311 43.13 -23.15 -1.20
CA ILE A 311 43.83 -23.44 0.07
C ILE A 311 44.32 -24.89 0.10
N LEU A 312 43.47 -25.83 -0.34
CA LEU A 312 43.83 -27.26 -0.39
C LEU A 312 45.02 -27.47 -1.35
N ALA A 313 45.00 -26.88 -2.55
CA ALA A 313 46.08 -26.98 -3.53
C ALA A 313 47.42 -26.43 -3.00
N ARG A 314 47.41 -25.34 -2.24
CA ARG A 314 48.62 -24.82 -1.56
C ARG A 314 49.12 -25.77 -0.49
N ARG A 315 48.22 -26.36 0.31
CA ARG A 315 48.58 -27.16 1.48
C ARG A 315 49.00 -28.56 1.15
N GLU A 316 48.34 -29.24 0.20
CA GLU A 316 48.62 -30.65 -0.14
C GLU A 316 49.56 -30.82 -1.32
N HIS A 317 49.51 -29.90 -2.29
CA HIS A 317 50.30 -30.03 -3.49
C HIS A 317 51.51 -29.09 -3.53
N GLY A 318 51.72 -28.26 -2.50
CA GLY A 318 52.84 -27.32 -2.41
C GLY A 318 52.88 -26.27 -3.53
N MET A 319 51.78 -25.99 -4.18
CA MET A 319 51.70 -25.04 -5.28
C MET A 319 51.91 -23.60 -4.81
N THR A 320 52.50 -22.79 -5.68
CA THR A 320 52.53 -21.34 -5.43
C THR A 320 51.13 -20.75 -5.39
N ARG A 321 50.96 -19.61 -4.77
CA ARG A 321 49.64 -18.93 -4.65
C ARG A 321 48.94 -18.76 -6.00
N PHE A 322 49.69 -18.29 -6.98
CA PHE A 322 49.15 -18.02 -8.31
C PHE A 322 48.79 -19.31 -9.08
N GLU A 323 49.61 -20.34 -9.01
CA GLU A 323 49.32 -21.64 -9.61
C GLU A 323 48.10 -22.31 -8.96
N ALA A 324 47.98 -22.27 -7.65
CA ALA A 324 46.85 -22.81 -6.92
C ALA A 324 45.50 -22.12 -7.30
N LEU A 325 45.53 -20.80 -7.51
CA LEU A 325 44.35 -20.04 -7.94
C LEU A 325 43.93 -20.37 -9.37
N ILE A 326 44.90 -20.48 -10.31
CA ILE A 326 44.61 -20.86 -11.70
C ILE A 326 44.08 -22.30 -11.75
N ASP A 327 44.68 -23.23 -11.01
CA ASP A 327 44.24 -24.62 -10.97
C ASP A 327 42.83 -24.73 -10.31
N ALA A 328 42.56 -23.95 -9.28
CA ALA A 328 41.26 -23.86 -8.67
C ALA A 328 40.19 -23.36 -9.67
N CYS A 329 40.48 -22.30 -10.40
CA CYS A 329 39.58 -21.78 -11.44
C CYS A 329 39.33 -22.83 -12.53
N HIS A 330 40.36 -23.48 -13.00
CA HIS A 330 40.26 -24.51 -14.06
C HIS A 330 39.39 -25.71 -13.64
N LYS A 331 39.62 -26.23 -12.44
CA LYS A 331 38.93 -27.44 -11.94
C LYS A 331 37.52 -27.14 -11.44
N ARG A 332 37.28 -25.94 -10.86
CA ARG A 332 36.01 -25.57 -10.26
C ARG A 332 35.07 -24.79 -11.18
N ALA A 333 35.57 -24.18 -12.28
CA ALA A 333 34.73 -23.44 -13.22
C ALA A 333 33.55 -24.28 -13.75
N ARG A 334 33.86 -25.54 -14.20
CA ARG A 334 32.84 -26.43 -14.77
C ARG A 334 31.71 -26.78 -13.76
N PRO A 335 31.97 -27.23 -12.53
CA PRO A 335 30.94 -27.48 -11.52
C PRO A 335 30.14 -26.22 -11.17
N ILE A 336 30.81 -25.07 -11.07
CA ILE A 336 30.12 -23.79 -10.73
C ILE A 336 29.16 -23.40 -11.85
N ILE A 337 29.60 -23.45 -13.13
CA ILE A 337 28.74 -23.11 -14.26
C ILE A 337 27.57 -24.10 -14.38
N MET A 338 27.80 -25.41 -14.17
CA MET A 338 26.72 -26.41 -14.21
C MET A 338 25.65 -26.14 -13.16
N THR A 339 26.05 -25.84 -11.91
CA THR A 339 25.06 -25.54 -10.84
C THR A 339 24.33 -24.24 -11.10
N THR A 340 24.98 -23.23 -11.61
CA THR A 340 24.34 -21.94 -11.96
C THR A 340 23.33 -22.10 -13.09
N LEU A 341 23.69 -22.83 -14.14
CA LEU A 341 22.77 -23.10 -15.25
C LEU A 341 21.54 -23.92 -14.78
N ALA A 342 21.77 -24.94 -13.96
CA ALA A 342 20.68 -25.76 -13.43
C ALA A 342 19.70 -24.92 -12.58
N MET A 343 20.21 -24.06 -11.68
CA MET A 343 19.38 -23.19 -10.86
C MET A 343 18.70 -22.11 -11.69
N GLY A 344 19.40 -21.49 -12.64
CA GLY A 344 18.82 -20.51 -13.54
C GLY A 344 17.70 -21.09 -14.41
N ALA A 345 17.91 -22.29 -14.95
CA ALA A 345 16.89 -23.02 -15.71
C ALA A 345 15.67 -23.38 -14.85
N GLY A 346 15.88 -23.78 -13.59
CA GLY A 346 14.80 -24.05 -12.64
C GLY A 346 13.96 -22.81 -12.29
N MET A 347 14.56 -21.62 -12.30
CA MET A 347 13.88 -20.35 -12.04
C MET A 347 13.23 -19.73 -13.30
N LEU A 348 13.61 -20.17 -14.49
CA LEU A 348 13.14 -19.60 -15.75
C LEU A 348 11.63 -19.67 -15.94
N PRO A 349 10.93 -20.77 -15.64
CA PRO A 349 9.46 -20.83 -15.75
C PRO A 349 8.77 -19.78 -14.88
N ILE A 350 9.31 -19.53 -13.67
CA ILE A 350 8.78 -18.53 -12.73
C ILE A 350 9.06 -17.11 -13.26
N ALA A 351 10.26 -16.88 -13.81
CA ALA A 351 10.65 -15.59 -14.38
C ALA A 351 9.74 -15.18 -15.55
N ILE A 352 9.38 -16.13 -16.42
CA ILE A 352 8.49 -15.93 -17.58
C ILE A 352 7.02 -15.89 -17.15
N GLY A 353 6.70 -16.38 -15.94
CA GLY A 353 5.33 -16.39 -15.41
C GLY A 353 4.47 -17.54 -15.92
N LEU A 354 5.05 -18.66 -16.31
CA LEU A 354 4.33 -19.86 -16.73
C LEU A 354 3.58 -20.49 -15.55
N GLY A 355 2.29 -20.74 -15.73
CA GLY A 355 1.46 -21.49 -14.79
C GLY A 355 1.02 -20.76 -13.51
N ALA A 356 1.45 -19.51 -13.28
CA ALA A 356 1.07 -18.76 -12.09
C ALA A 356 -0.20 -17.93 -12.29
N ALA A 357 -1.09 -17.97 -11.30
CA ALA A 357 -2.27 -17.10 -11.28
C ALA A 357 -1.89 -15.61 -11.16
N ASP A 358 -0.75 -15.35 -10.53
CA ASP A 358 -0.18 -14.02 -10.33
C ASP A 358 1.33 -14.03 -10.67
N ALA A 359 1.61 -13.98 -11.96
CA ALA A 359 2.97 -13.93 -12.47
C ALA A 359 3.71 -12.63 -12.05
N SER A 360 2.96 -11.55 -11.81
CA SER A 360 3.52 -10.25 -11.43
C SER A 360 4.18 -10.30 -10.04
N PHE A 361 3.69 -11.12 -9.13
CA PHE A 361 4.24 -11.27 -7.79
C PHE A 361 5.55 -12.08 -7.77
N ARG A 362 5.61 -13.24 -8.44
CA ARG A 362 6.77 -14.15 -8.35
C ARG A 362 7.88 -13.87 -9.35
N SER A 363 7.56 -13.29 -10.50
CA SER A 363 8.53 -13.01 -11.57
C SER A 363 9.70 -12.12 -11.10
N PRO A 364 9.52 -11.04 -10.33
CA PRO A 364 10.64 -10.21 -9.86
C PRO A 364 11.65 -10.99 -9.00
N MET A 365 11.19 -11.93 -8.16
CA MET A 365 12.05 -12.79 -7.36
C MET A 365 12.95 -13.65 -8.26
N ALA A 366 12.37 -14.34 -9.21
CA ALA A 366 13.12 -15.23 -10.11
C ALA A 366 14.09 -14.46 -10.98
N VAL A 367 13.70 -13.29 -11.49
CA VAL A 367 14.57 -12.41 -12.28
C VAL A 367 15.76 -11.91 -11.47
N ALA A 368 15.55 -11.48 -10.22
CA ALA A 368 16.61 -11.05 -9.32
C ALA A 368 17.63 -12.18 -9.08
N VAL A 369 17.14 -13.40 -8.82
CA VAL A 369 17.99 -14.57 -8.61
C VAL A 369 18.79 -14.92 -9.88
N ILE A 370 18.15 -14.96 -11.04
CA ILE A 370 18.82 -15.28 -12.32
C ILE A 370 19.89 -14.22 -12.63
N GLY A 371 19.56 -12.94 -12.54
CA GLY A 371 20.51 -11.84 -12.78
C GLY A 371 21.71 -11.90 -11.85
N GLY A 372 21.45 -12.09 -10.55
CA GLY A 372 22.49 -12.23 -9.55
C GLY A 372 23.36 -13.48 -9.72
N LEU A 373 22.76 -14.62 -10.12
CA LEU A 373 23.51 -15.85 -10.40
C LEU A 373 24.46 -15.69 -11.58
N ILE A 374 23.99 -15.12 -12.69
CA ILE A 374 24.83 -14.90 -13.89
C ILE A 374 26.02 -14.02 -13.54
N THR A 375 25.77 -12.88 -12.90
CA THR A 375 26.80 -11.91 -12.54
C THR A 375 27.75 -12.48 -11.48
N SER A 376 27.21 -13.11 -10.45
CA SER A 376 28.01 -13.77 -9.41
C SER A 376 28.94 -14.82 -10.00
N THR A 377 28.46 -15.66 -10.92
CA THR A 377 29.27 -16.73 -11.51
C THR A 377 30.39 -16.18 -12.38
N LEU A 378 30.08 -15.18 -13.23
CA LEU A 378 31.10 -14.58 -14.11
C LEU A 378 32.14 -13.81 -13.29
N LEU A 379 31.70 -13.00 -12.36
CA LEU A 379 32.60 -12.16 -11.57
C LEU A 379 33.33 -12.92 -10.46
N SER A 380 32.76 -13.98 -9.90
CA SER A 380 33.44 -14.81 -8.90
C SER A 380 34.71 -15.43 -9.43
N LEU A 381 34.69 -15.90 -10.67
CA LEU A 381 35.87 -16.49 -11.30
C LEU A 381 36.99 -15.49 -11.60
N LEU A 382 36.68 -14.19 -11.67
CA LEU A 382 37.63 -13.12 -11.93
C LEU A 382 38.04 -12.36 -10.67
N VAL A 383 37.03 -11.94 -9.88
CA VAL A 383 37.23 -11.04 -8.76
C VAL A 383 37.73 -11.77 -7.52
N ILE A 384 37.22 -12.98 -7.25
CA ILE A 384 37.63 -13.72 -6.05
C ILE A 384 39.11 -14.07 -6.03
N PRO A 385 39.72 -14.57 -7.13
CA PRO A 385 41.16 -14.74 -7.20
C PRO A 385 41.95 -13.46 -6.93
N ALA A 386 41.47 -12.32 -7.51
CA ALA A 386 42.13 -11.03 -7.30
C ALA A 386 42.03 -10.54 -5.86
N VAL A 387 40.85 -10.67 -5.24
CA VAL A 387 40.65 -10.32 -3.82
C VAL A 387 41.43 -11.25 -2.90
N PHE A 388 41.50 -12.57 -3.22
CA PHE A 388 42.29 -13.53 -2.46
C PHE A 388 43.77 -13.15 -2.43
N THR A 389 44.36 -12.75 -3.59
CA THR A 389 45.76 -12.27 -3.63
C THR A 389 45.97 -11.02 -2.77
N GLY A 390 45.06 -10.06 -2.83
CA GLY A 390 45.15 -8.83 -2.03
C GLY A 390 45.01 -9.07 -0.52
N VAL A 391 44.14 -9.99 -0.12
CA VAL A 391 43.92 -10.35 1.27
C VAL A 391 45.09 -11.18 1.84
N ASP A 392 45.62 -12.11 1.04
CA ASP A 392 46.80 -12.93 1.42
C ASP A 392 48.07 -12.09 1.54
N ASP A 393 48.17 -10.92 0.87
CA ASP A 393 49.27 -9.96 1.04
C ASP A 393 49.17 -9.13 2.32
N LEU A 394 48.02 -9.12 2.98
CA LEU A 394 47.76 -8.37 4.24
C LEU A 394 47.97 -9.24 5.49
N GLY A 395 48.01 -10.56 5.38
CA GLY A 395 48.19 -11.53 6.45
C GLY A 395 49.47 -12.29 6.34
#